data_a271f0dfe8e185ea710667356a2ab49a
#
_entry.id   a271f0dfe8e185ea710667356a2ab49a
#
_cell.length_a   1.000
_cell.length_b   1.000
_cell.length_c   1.000
_cell.angle_alpha   90.00
_cell.angle_beta   90.00
_cell.angle_gamma   90.00
#
_symmetry.space_group_name_H-M   'P 1'
#
loop_
_entity.id
_entity.type
_entity.pdbx_description
1 polymer ?
#
loop_
_entity_poly.entity_id
_entity_poly.type
_entity_poly.pdbx_seq_one_letter_code
_entity_poly.pdbx_strand_id
1 'polypeptide(L)'
;MMRLDKYLAERTGMTRSESRKAITKGRVMVAGKICRKADTQLDETAAQIALDGAPLAGEYKKYVYIMLNKPEGVVSASRDKRDTTVVDLVAADYPRRELFPAGRLDKTSTGFVLLTDDGALAHDILAPAHHVDKQYLVTLDTPLTEEMRRGFAAGVTPADGEHLAPAEAEPAGDDPCTVRVTLHQGVYHQIKRMFGVYDAGVNTLRRLSIGGVALDETLAPGEYRELTEEERKQLQN
;
A
#
# COMPACT_ATOMS: atom_id res chain seq x y z
N MET A 1 -7.70 4.02 23.97
CA MET A 1 -8.37 5.26 24.50
C MET A 1 -7.99 6.45 23.67
N MET A 2 -8.96 7.11 23.06
CA MET A 2 -8.78 8.26 22.17
C MET A 2 -9.60 9.46 22.67
N ARG A 3 -9.10 10.68 22.44
CA ARG A 3 -9.87 11.88 22.76
C ARG A 3 -11.04 12.07 21.77
N LEU A 4 -12.21 12.50 22.29
CA LEU A 4 -13.41 12.73 21.48
C LEU A 4 -13.17 13.72 20.32
N ASP A 5 -12.39 14.81 20.54
CA ASP A 5 -12.10 15.77 19.48
C ASP A 5 -11.28 15.17 18.34
N LYS A 6 -10.37 14.23 18.64
CA LYS A 6 -9.59 13.50 17.66
C LYS A 6 -10.47 12.47 16.92
N TYR A 7 -11.24 11.66 17.67
CA TYR A 7 -12.15 10.67 17.12
C TYR A 7 -13.13 11.30 16.10
N LEU A 8 -13.75 12.42 16.49
CA LEU A 8 -14.73 13.11 15.63
C LEU A 8 -14.05 13.65 14.35
N ALA A 9 -12.86 14.23 14.49
CA ALA A 9 -12.09 14.72 13.33
C ALA A 9 -11.77 13.60 12.33
N GLU A 10 -11.33 12.44 12.81
CA GLU A 10 -10.99 11.29 11.96
C GLU A 10 -12.22 10.68 11.27
N ARG A 11 -13.40 10.74 11.93
CA ARG A 11 -14.63 10.12 11.44
C ARG A 11 -15.48 11.01 10.52
N THR A 12 -15.31 12.32 10.59
CA THR A 12 -16.23 13.26 9.92
C THR A 12 -15.55 14.16 8.89
N GLY A 13 -14.23 14.07 8.75
CA GLY A 13 -13.48 15.01 7.91
C GLY A 13 -13.37 16.44 8.48
N MET A 14 -13.92 16.74 9.66
CA MET A 14 -13.75 18.03 10.36
C MET A 14 -12.30 18.23 10.82
N THR A 15 -11.85 19.49 10.93
CA THR A 15 -10.63 19.81 11.67
C THR A 15 -10.83 19.53 13.16
N ARG A 16 -9.74 19.34 13.91
CA ARG A 16 -9.81 19.24 15.39
C ARG A 16 -10.45 20.48 16.01
N SER A 17 -10.25 21.67 15.43
CA SER A 17 -10.87 22.92 15.88
C SER A 17 -12.39 22.91 15.66
N GLU A 18 -12.84 22.47 14.48
CA GLU A 18 -14.27 22.31 14.18
C GLU A 18 -14.92 21.26 15.06
N SER A 19 -14.25 20.13 15.27
CA SER A 19 -14.72 19.05 16.17
C SER A 19 -14.89 19.58 17.61
N ARG A 20 -13.92 20.34 18.13
CA ARG A 20 -14.04 20.98 19.45
C ARG A 20 -15.22 21.95 19.53
N LYS A 21 -15.42 22.77 18.48
CA LYS A 21 -16.57 23.69 18.40
C LYS A 21 -17.90 22.91 18.36
N ALA A 22 -17.99 21.82 17.62
CA ALA A 22 -19.19 20.98 17.57
C ALA A 22 -19.48 20.36 18.94
N ILE A 23 -18.47 19.82 19.62
CA ILE A 23 -18.58 19.21 20.96
C ILE A 23 -19.05 20.27 21.99
N THR A 24 -18.40 21.42 22.08
CA THR A 24 -18.74 22.47 23.05
C THR A 24 -20.13 23.05 22.82
N LYS A 25 -20.60 23.12 21.56
CA LYS A 25 -21.96 23.51 21.21
C LYS A 25 -23.01 22.44 21.52
N GLY A 26 -22.63 21.25 21.99
CA GLY A 26 -23.54 20.18 22.37
C GLY A 26 -24.14 19.43 21.18
N ARG A 27 -23.50 19.48 20.00
CA ARG A 27 -23.91 18.76 18.79
C ARG A 27 -23.52 17.28 18.81
N VAL A 28 -22.69 16.87 19.77
CA VAL A 28 -22.14 15.50 19.86
C VAL A 28 -22.73 14.76 21.05
N MET A 29 -23.17 13.54 20.78
CA MET A 29 -23.63 12.60 21.79
C MET A 29 -22.67 11.43 21.92
N VAL A 30 -22.42 10.99 23.14
CA VAL A 30 -21.64 9.80 23.49
C VAL A 30 -22.56 8.88 24.29
N ALA A 31 -22.76 7.65 23.83
CA ALA A 31 -23.69 6.69 24.46
C ALA A 31 -25.07 7.31 24.79
N GLY A 32 -25.65 8.05 23.84
CA GLY A 32 -26.96 8.66 23.97
C GLY A 32 -27.00 9.95 24.82
N LYS A 33 -25.88 10.42 25.38
CA LYS A 33 -25.82 11.64 26.21
C LYS A 33 -25.01 12.73 25.55
N ILE A 34 -25.46 13.99 25.59
CA ILE A 34 -24.73 15.13 25.06
C ILE A 34 -23.39 15.29 25.81
N CYS A 35 -22.29 15.27 25.07
CA CYS A 35 -20.95 15.52 25.59
C CYS A 35 -20.48 16.91 25.16
N ARG A 36 -19.98 17.73 26.12
CA ARG A 36 -19.45 19.09 25.86
C ARG A 36 -17.96 19.22 26.14
N LYS A 37 -17.32 18.13 26.61
CA LYS A 37 -15.87 18.08 26.90
C LYS A 37 -15.13 17.44 25.75
N ALA A 38 -14.32 18.24 25.03
CA ALA A 38 -13.60 17.81 23.85
C ALA A 38 -12.46 16.80 24.13
N ASP A 39 -11.97 16.79 25.35
CA ASP A 39 -10.90 15.90 25.84
C ASP A 39 -11.40 14.61 26.49
N THR A 40 -12.71 14.38 26.47
CA THR A 40 -13.29 13.11 26.93
C THR A 40 -12.60 11.93 26.24
N GLN A 41 -12.12 10.98 27.07
CA GLN A 41 -11.48 9.76 26.58
C GLN A 41 -12.55 8.73 26.19
N LEU A 42 -12.39 8.13 25.05
CA LEU A 42 -13.28 7.10 24.51
C LEU A 42 -12.52 5.80 24.31
N ASP A 43 -13.23 4.70 24.45
CA ASP A 43 -12.86 3.46 23.78
C ASP A 43 -13.32 3.58 22.31
N GLU A 44 -12.39 3.75 21.41
CA GLU A 44 -12.65 4.01 19.99
C GLU A 44 -13.41 2.87 19.29
N THR A 45 -13.32 1.65 19.81
CA THR A 45 -13.97 0.45 19.23
C THR A 45 -15.40 0.25 19.74
N ALA A 46 -15.68 0.70 20.95
CA ALA A 46 -16.98 0.54 21.61
C ALA A 46 -17.84 1.80 21.63
N ALA A 47 -17.30 2.95 21.24
CA ALA A 47 -17.96 4.24 21.39
C ALA A 47 -19.12 4.44 20.42
N GLN A 48 -20.35 4.56 20.96
CA GLN A 48 -21.52 4.99 20.21
C GLN A 48 -21.57 6.52 20.17
N ILE A 49 -21.18 7.08 19.04
CA ILE A 49 -21.11 8.54 18.84
C ILE A 49 -22.16 8.96 17.81
N ALA A 50 -22.87 10.04 18.10
CA ALA A 50 -23.74 10.72 17.14
C ALA A 50 -23.34 12.20 17.01
N LEU A 51 -23.44 12.72 15.80
CA LEU A 51 -23.26 14.14 15.47
C LEU A 51 -24.59 14.66 14.91
N ASP A 52 -25.10 15.77 15.48
CA ASP A 52 -26.37 16.38 15.11
C ASP A 52 -27.56 15.38 15.13
N GLY A 53 -27.53 14.43 16.05
CA GLY A 53 -28.54 13.39 16.18
C GLY A 53 -28.35 12.18 15.26
N ALA A 54 -27.47 12.24 14.26
CA ALA A 54 -27.18 11.13 13.37
C ALA A 54 -25.99 10.29 13.92
N PRO A 55 -26.15 8.96 14.08
CA PRO A 55 -25.04 8.08 14.44
C PRO A 55 -23.91 8.17 13.40
N LEU A 56 -22.66 8.18 13.86
CA LEU A 56 -21.52 8.07 12.94
C LEU A 56 -21.51 6.66 12.34
N ALA A 57 -21.64 6.59 11.01
CA ALA A 57 -21.72 5.32 10.29
C ALA A 57 -20.40 4.52 10.33
N GLY A 58 -20.51 3.17 10.37
CA GLY A 58 -19.40 2.24 10.29
C GLY A 58 -18.55 2.14 11.56
N GLU A 59 -17.74 1.10 11.63
CA GLU A 59 -16.79 0.88 12.72
C GLU A 59 -15.59 1.85 12.67
N TYR A 60 -15.03 2.16 13.83
CA TYR A 60 -13.77 2.87 13.89
C TYR A 60 -12.63 1.92 13.48
N LYS A 61 -11.90 2.30 12.44
CA LYS A 61 -10.70 1.60 12.02
C LYS A 61 -9.48 2.40 12.48
N LYS A 62 -8.69 1.81 13.37
CA LYS A 62 -7.44 2.43 13.85
C LYS A 62 -6.49 2.69 12.67
N TYR A 63 -6.34 1.69 11.80
CA TYR A 63 -5.57 1.76 10.58
C TYR A 63 -6.42 1.32 9.38
N VAL A 64 -6.01 1.72 8.20
CA VAL A 64 -6.61 1.24 6.93
C VAL A 64 -5.53 0.58 6.08
N TYR A 65 -5.96 -0.41 5.30
CA TYR A 65 -5.09 -1.20 4.42
C TYR A 65 -5.77 -1.27 3.06
N ILE A 66 -5.21 -0.57 2.09
CA ILE A 66 -5.85 -0.37 0.78
C ILE A 66 -5.01 -1.04 -0.29
N MET A 67 -5.60 -1.98 -1.01
CA MET A 67 -5.06 -2.53 -2.25
C MET A 67 -5.39 -1.57 -3.38
N LEU A 68 -4.37 -1.01 -4.00
CA LEU A 68 -4.50 -0.17 -5.19
C LEU A 68 -3.89 -0.88 -6.39
N ASN A 69 -4.64 -1.00 -7.50
CA ASN A 69 -4.06 -1.36 -8.80
C ASN A 69 -3.45 -0.09 -9.43
N LYS A 70 -2.19 0.17 -9.12
CA LYS A 70 -1.48 1.37 -9.56
C LYS A 70 -1.42 1.45 -11.09
N PRO A 71 -1.90 2.51 -11.73
CA PRO A 71 -1.71 2.75 -13.15
C PRO A 71 -0.30 3.23 -13.47
N GLU A 72 0.09 3.18 -14.72
CA GLU A 72 1.28 3.86 -15.23
C GLU A 72 1.15 5.38 -15.09
N GLY A 73 2.27 6.08 -14.98
CA GLY A 73 2.32 7.55 -14.90
C GLY A 73 2.14 8.14 -13.50
N VAL A 74 1.75 7.33 -12.50
CA VAL A 74 1.56 7.74 -11.11
C VAL A 74 2.78 7.36 -10.28
N VAL A 75 3.19 8.20 -9.32
CA VAL A 75 4.35 7.95 -8.45
C VAL A 75 3.96 7.34 -7.11
N SER A 76 4.76 6.40 -6.61
CA SER A 76 4.58 5.78 -5.29
C SER A 76 5.16 6.68 -4.19
N ALA A 77 4.44 7.74 -3.86
CA ALA A 77 4.79 8.69 -2.82
C ALA A 77 3.53 9.13 -2.06
N SER A 78 3.71 9.65 -0.83
CA SER A 78 2.62 10.26 -0.08
C SER A 78 2.27 11.66 -0.59
N ARG A 79 3.26 12.37 -1.15
CA ARG A 79 3.10 13.71 -1.76
C ARG A 79 4.16 13.90 -2.83
N ASP A 80 3.80 14.56 -3.91
CA ASP A 80 4.73 15.04 -4.94
C ASP A 80 4.32 16.43 -5.39
N LYS A 81 5.28 17.22 -5.93
CA LYS A 81 5.01 18.60 -6.39
C LYS A 81 4.60 18.68 -7.86
N ARG A 82 4.88 17.65 -8.64
CA ARG A 82 4.73 17.63 -10.10
C ARG A 82 3.82 16.52 -10.59
N ASP A 83 3.91 15.36 -9.96
CA ASP A 83 3.25 14.14 -10.41
C ASP A 83 2.11 13.74 -9.47
N THR A 84 1.05 13.19 -10.02
CA THR A 84 -0.01 12.54 -9.25
C THR A 84 0.58 11.36 -8.49
N THR A 85 0.26 11.28 -7.21
CA THR A 85 0.72 10.21 -6.32
C THR A 85 -0.33 9.10 -6.17
N VAL A 86 0.11 7.93 -5.72
CA VAL A 86 -0.80 6.83 -5.34
C VAL A 86 -1.77 7.22 -4.23
N VAL A 87 -1.40 8.17 -3.35
CA VAL A 87 -2.26 8.65 -2.27
C VAL A 87 -3.33 9.61 -2.81
N ASP A 88 -3.00 10.43 -3.82
CA ASP A 88 -3.97 11.33 -4.44
C ASP A 88 -5.16 10.57 -5.06
N LEU A 89 -4.93 9.35 -5.57
CA LEU A 89 -5.98 8.52 -6.17
C LEU A 89 -7.07 8.09 -5.17
N VAL A 90 -6.72 7.98 -3.88
CA VAL A 90 -7.63 7.51 -2.83
C VAL A 90 -8.05 8.62 -1.86
N ALA A 91 -7.52 9.83 -2.01
CA ALA A 91 -7.66 10.93 -1.05
C ALA A 91 -9.11 11.34 -0.77
N ALA A 92 -10.00 11.21 -1.76
CA ALA A 92 -11.40 11.58 -1.62
C ALA A 92 -12.13 10.72 -0.57
N ASP A 93 -11.83 9.42 -0.52
CA ASP A 93 -12.48 8.47 0.37
C ASP A 93 -11.81 8.38 1.75
N TYR A 94 -10.56 8.84 1.84
CA TYR A 94 -9.75 8.80 3.07
C TYR A 94 -9.29 10.20 3.51
N PRO A 95 -10.19 11.17 3.66
CA PRO A 95 -9.82 12.51 4.05
C PRO A 95 -9.15 12.49 5.42
N ARG A 96 -7.97 13.18 5.55
CA ARG A 96 -7.20 13.32 6.80
C ARG A 96 -6.53 12.05 7.33
N ARG A 97 -6.50 10.96 6.56
CA ARG A 97 -5.60 9.85 6.81
C ARG A 97 -4.20 10.20 6.30
N GLU A 98 -3.19 9.94 7.09
CA GLU A 98 -1.79 10.11 6.69
C GLU A 98 -1.30 8.86 5.98
N LEU A 99 -1.92 8.56 4.82
CA LEU A 99 -1.60 7.39 4.02
C LEU A 99 -0.22 7.51 3.38
N PHE A 100 0.44 6.37 3.28
CA PHE A 100 1.67 6.21 2.52
C PHE A 100 1.73 4.82 1.89
N PRO A 101 2.51 4.63 0.79
CA PRO A 101 2.69 3.33 0.18
C PRO A 101 3.65 2.46 1.01
N ALA A 102 3.22 1.24 1.38
CA ALA A 102 4.08 0.20 1.93
C ALA A 102 4.82 -0.51 0.81
N GLY A 103 5.92 0.07 0.36
CA GLY A 103 6.69 -0.32 -0.81
C GLY A 103 6.36 0.50 -2.05
N ARG A 104 7.35 0.62 -2.91
CA ARG A 104 7.28 1.50 -4.08
C ARG A 104 7.28 0.69 -5.36
N LEU A 105 6.58 1.23 -6.37
CA LEU A 105 6.73 0.90 -7.78
C LEU A 105 7.17 2.17 -8.53
N ASP A 106 7.97 2.00 -9.55
CA ASP A 106 8.38 3.11 -10.42
C ASP A 106 7.16 3.75 -11.10
N LYS A 107 7.35 4.96 -11.64
CA LYS A 107 6.30 5.69 -12.37
C LYS A 107 5.75 4.89 -13.57
N THR A 108 6.62 4.14 -14.26
CA THR A 108 6.27 3.29 -15.41
C THR A 108 5.80 1.89 -15.02
N SER A 109 5.93 1.48 -13.76
CA SER A 109 5.50 0.16 -13.28
C SER A 109 4.06 0.22 -12.79
N THR A 110 3.34 -0.91 -12.90
CA THR A 110 1.91 -1.02 -12.59
C THR A 110 1.63 -2.10 -11.55
N GLY A 111 0.37 -2.23 -11.14
CA GLY A 111 -0.09 -3.35 -10.30
C GLY A 111 -0.18 -3.01 -8.82
N PHE A 112 -0.07 -4.01 -7.97
CA PHE A 112 -0.40 -3.91 -6.56
C PHE A 112 0.49 -2.92 -5.78
N VAL A 113 -0.12 -1.87 -5.24
CA VAL A 113 0.48 -1.02 -4.20
C VAL A 113 -0.40 -1.05 -2.96
N LEU A 114 0.20 -1.41 -1.82
CA LEU A 114 -0.47 -1.33 -0.52
C LEU A 114 -0.33 0.09 0.01
N LEU A 115 -1.46 0.75 0.30
CA LEU A 115 -1.50 2.03 1.01
C LEU A 115 -2.01 1.81 2.43
N THR A 116 -1.39 2.44 3.40
CA THR A 116 -1.77 2.32 4.82
C THR A 116 -1.30 3.54 5.61
N ASP A 117 -1.85 3.70 6.82
CA ASP A 117 -1.36 4.60 7.88
C ASP A 117 -0.76 3.81 9.07
N ASP A 118 -0.56 2.48 8.91
CA ASP A 118 0.11 1.60 9.88
C ASP A 118 1.61 1.49 9.60
N GLY A 119 2.39 2.34 10.26
CA GLY A 119 3.85 2.34 10.11
C GLY A 119 4.53 1.06 10.59
N ALA A 120 3.96 0.36 11.58
CA ALA A 120 4.52 -0.88 12.10
C ALA A 120 4.39 -2.01 11.07
N LEU A 121 3.18 -2.23 10.54
CA LEU A 121 2.97 -3.24 9.49
C LEU A 121 3.78 -2.93 8.22
N ALA A 122 3.83 -1.67 7.80
CA ALA A 122 4.61 -1.29 6.62
C ALA A 122 6.11 -1.55 6.83
N HIS A 123 6.64 -1.27 8.02
CA HIS A 123 8.02 -1.60 8.36
C HIS A 123 8.28 -3.11 8.26
N ASP A 124 7.39 -3.92 8.81
CA ASP A 124 7.50 -5.39 8.78
C ASP A 124 7.49 -5.93 7.36
N ILE A 125 6.59 -5.43 6.49
CA ILE A 125 6.51 -5.86 5.07
C ILE A 125 7.76 -5.45 4.28
N LEU A 126 8.39 -4.33 4.63
CA LEU A 126 9.53 -3.79 3.91
C LEU A 126 10.88 -4.25 4.47
N ALA A 127 10.91 -4.73 5.71
CA ALA A 127 12.15 -5.16 6.36
C ALA A 127 12.74 -6.39 5.65
N PRO A 128 14.01 -6.34 5.20
CA PRO A 128 14.65 -7.48 4.54
C PRO A 128 14.65 -8.76 5.38
N ALA A 129 14.65 -8.63 6.71
CA ALA A 129 14.66 -9.77 7.64
C ALA A 129 13.36 -10.59 7.63
N HIS A 130 12.25 -10.02 7.17
CA HIS A 130 10.95 -10.71 7.17
C HIS A 130 10.66 -11.42 5.85
N HIS A 131 11.48 -11.21 4.81
CA HIS A 131 11.42 -11.92 3.53
C HIS A 131 10.02 -11.97 2.88
N VAL A 132 9.22 -10.91 3.04
CA VAL A 132 7.89 -10.85 2.44
C VAL A 132 8.01 -10.82 0.92
N ASP A 133 7.56 -11.88 0.27
CA ASP A 133 7.67 -12.08 -1.16
C ASP A 133 6.85 -11.06 -1.95
N LYS A 134 7.37 -10.71 -3.10
CA LYS A 134 6.67 -9.86 -4.08
C LYS A 134 6.81 -10.49 -5.44
N GLN A 135 5.69 -10.84 -6.04
CA GLN A 135 5.68 -11.41 -7.39
C GLN A 135 5.37 -10.34 -8.44
N TYR A 136 6.07 -10.46 -9.55
CA TYR A 136 5.95 -9.54 -10.68
C TYR A 136 5.77 -10.30 -11.98
N LEU A 137 4.96 -9.76 -12.88
CA LEU A 137 4.94 -10.11 -14.30
C LEU A 137 5.78 -9.08 -15.03
N VAL A 138 6.76 -9.56 -15.79
CA VAL A 138 7.74 -8.75 -16.49
C VAL A 138 7.74 -9.13 -17.97
N THR A 139 7.71 -8.15 -18.87
CA THR A 139 7.95 -8.39 -20.29
C THR A 139 9.32 -7.85 -20.65
N LEU A 140 10.16 -8.71 -21.23
CA LEU A 140 11.50 -8.38 -21.68
C LEU A 140 11.51 -8.03 -23.16
N ASP A 141 12.58 -7.37 -23.63
CA ASP A 141 12.86 -7.17 -25.04
C ASP A 141 13.56 -8.37 -25.71
N THR A 142 13.94 -9.37 -24.92
CA THR A 142 14.61 -10.59 -25.35
C THR A 142 14.05 -11.80 -24.58
N PRO A 143 14.12 -13.04 -25.15
CA PRO A 143 13.68 -14.24 -24.43
C PRO A 143 14.45 -14.48 -23.13
N LEU A 144 13.74 -15.00 -22.10
CA LEU A 144 14.37 -15.47 -20.88
C LEU A 144 15.31 -16.65 -21.16
N THR A 145 16.57 -16.52 -20.76
CA THR A 145 17.57 -17.58 -20.93
C THR A 145 17.80 -18.37 -19.64
N GLU A 146 18.34 -19.58 -19.77
CA GLU A 146 18.75 -20.39 -18.62
C GLU A 146 19.89 -19.73 -17.82
N GLU A 147 20.73 -18.94 -18.47
CA GLU A 147 21.80 -18.16 -17.82
C GLU A 147 21.19 -17.10 -16.89
N MET A 148 20.20 -16.33 -17.36
CA MET A 148 19.47 -15.35 -16.55
C MET A 148 18.82 -16.03 -15.34
N ARG A 149 18.13 -17.17 -15.51
CA ARG A 149 17.50 -17.90 -14.43
C ARG A 149 18.49 -18.33 -13.36
N ARG A 150 19.62 -18.90 -13.75
CA ARG A 150 20.70 -19.29 -12.82
C ARG A 150 21.30 -18.10 -12.10
N GLY A 151 21.52 -17.01 -12.83
CA GLY A 151 22.04 -15.77 -12.23
C GLY A 151 21.08 -15.17 -11.22
N PHE A 152 19.79 -15.12 -11.51
CA PHE A 152 18.77 -14.67 -10.54
C PHE A 152 18.80 -15.55 -9.28
N ALA A 153 18.82 -16.87 -9.43
CA ALA A 153 18.87 -17.81 -8.30
C ALA A 153 20.16 -17.69 -7.44
N ALA A 154 21.27 -17.26 -8.04
CA ALA A 154 22.53 -17.04 -7.33
C ALA A 154 22.66 -15.63 -6.73
N GLY A 155 21.83 -14.69 -7.17
CA GLY A 155 22.03 -13.26 -6.98
C GLY A 155 23.04 -12.70 -8.00
N VAL A 156 22.93 -11.42 -8.29
CA VAL A 156 23.77 -10.74 -9.29
C VAL A 156 24.41 -9.48 -8.72
N THR A 157 25.55 -9.10 -9.29
CA THR A 157 26.22 -7.83 -8.97
C THR A 157 26.27 -6.97 -10.23
N PRO A 158 25.37 -5.98 -10.38
CA PRO A 158 25.42 -5.03 -11.48
C PRO A 158 26.69 -4.17 -11.48
N ALA A 159 26.89 -3.38 -12.54
CA ALA A 159 28.07 -2.56 -12.73
C ALA A 159 28.31 -1.50 -11.64
N ASP A 160 27.27 -1.11 -10.90
CA ASP A 160 27.36 -0.20 -9.74
C ASP A 160 27.94 -0.84 -8.47
N GLY A 161 28.19 -2.17 -8.50
CA GLY A 161 28.87 -2.93 -7.46
C GLY A 161 27.97 -3.35 -6.28
N GLU A 162 26.68 -3.00 -6.24
CA GLU A 162 25.76 -3.47 -5.20
C GLU A 162 25.34 -4.91 -5.49
N HIS A 163 25.60 -5.82 -4.54
CA HIS A 163 25.14 -7.20 -4.67
C HIS A 163 23.62 -7.29 -4.42
N LEU A 164 22.87 -7.73 -5.42
CA LEU A 164 21.44 -7.98 -5.35
C LEU A 164 21.20 -9.44 -4.94
N ALA A 165 20.39 -9.62 -3.88
CA ALA A 165 20.12 -10.95 -3.34
C ALA A 165 19.44 -11.88 -4.37
N PRO A 166 19.52 -13.20 -4.14
CA PRO A 166 18.83 -14.20 -4.93
C PRO A 166 17.36 -13.88 -5.15
N ALA A 167 16.88 -14.19 -6.34
CA ALA A 167 15.49 -14.05 -6.78
C ALA A 167 15.14 -15.20 -7.72
N GLU A 168 13.86 -15.39 -7.97
CA GLU A 168 13.38 -16.38 -8.92
C GLU A 168 12.94 -15.70 -10.20
N ALA A 169 13.30 -16.24 -11.36
CA ALA A 169 12.83 -15.79 -12.66
C ALA A 169 12.40 -17.02 -13.48
N GLU A 170 11.11 -17.11 -13.83
CA GLU A 170 10.54 -18.25 -14.53
C GLU A 170 9.68 -17.81 -15.70
N PRO A 171 9.56 -18.62 -16.77
CA PRO A 171 8.64 -18.33 -17.87
C PRO A 171 7.20 -18.14 -17.36
N ALA A 172 6.46 -17.22 -17.93
CA ALA A 172 5.06 -16.98 -17.60
C ALA A 172 4.19 -16.96 -18.86
N GLY A 173 3.59 -18.11 -19.16
CA GLY A 173 2.78 -18.31 -20.38
C GLY A 173 3.62 -18.78 -21.57
N ASP A 174 3.07 -18.61 -22.79
CA ASP A 174 3.66 -19.14 -24.04
C ASP A 174 4.69 -18.19 -24.68
N ASP A 175 4.68 -16.93 -24.30
CA ASP A 175 5.64 -15.95 -24.80
C ASP A 175 6.96 -16.05 -24.02
N PRO A 176 8.10 -16.39 -24.71
CA PRO A 176 9.40 -16.54 -24.05
C PRO A 176 9.96 -15.26 -23.45
N CYS A 177 9.42 -14.09 -23.82
CA CYS A 177 9.79 -12.79 -23.25
C CYS A 177 8.96 -12.44 -22.01
N THR A 178 7.93 -13.20 -21.67
CA THR A 178 7.09 -12.96 -20.48
C THR A 178 7.57 -13.81 -19.32
N VAL A 179 7.94 -13.14 -18.22
CA VAL A 179 8.64 -13.74 -17.08
C VAL A 179 7.91 -13.42 -15.78
N ARG A 180 7.75 -14.41 -14.92
CA ARG A 180 7.37 -14.23 -13.52
C ARG A 180 8.64 -14.10 -12.68
N VAL A 181 8.73 -13.02 -11.92
CA VAL A 181 9.85 -12.76 -11.01
C VAL A 181 9.35 -12.72 -9.57
N THR A 182 9.99 -13.49 -8.68
CA THR A 182 9.74 -13.43 -7.23
C THR A 182 10.95 -12.80 -6.54
N LEU A 183 10.70 -11.69 -5.84
CA LEU A 183 11.70 -10.99 -5.03
C LEU A 183 11.40 -11.16 -3.54
N HIS A 184 12.44 -11.42 -2.74
CA HIS A 184 12.40 -11.49 -1.28
C HIS A 184 12.85 -10.18 -0.60
N GLN A 185 13.33 -9.23 -1.40
CA GLN A 185 13.73 -7.89 -0.95
C GLN A 185 13.22 -6.83 -1.92
N GLY A 186 13.36 -5.55 -1.58
CA GLY A 186 12.93 -4.43 -2.42
C GLY A 186 14.01 -3.36 -2.53
N VAL A 187 14.98 -3.55 -3.43
CA VAL A 187 16.02 -2.58 -3.73
C VAL A 187 15.60 -1.71 -4.92
N TYR A 188 16.15 -0.51 -5.01
CA TYR A 188 15.89 0.42 -6.11
C TYR A 188 16.15 -0.21 -7.48
N HIS A 189 15.12 -0.24 -8.33
CA HIS A 189 15.15 -0.79 -9.68
C HIS A 189 15.68 -2.24 -9.78
N GLN A 190 15.51 -3.05 -8.74
CA GLN A 190 16.16 -4.37 -8.61
C GLN A 190 15.96 -5.24 -9.84
N ILE A 191 14.73 -5.47 -10.30
CA ILE A 191 14.44 -6.33 -11.47
C ILE A 191 15.13 -5.80 -12.74
N LYS A 192 15.03 -4.49 -12.99
CA LYS A 192 15.67 -3.86 -14.16
C LYS A 192 17.17 -3.98 -14.12
N ARG A 193 17.78 -3.82 -12.93
CA ARG A 193 19.23 -3.97 -12.73
C ARG A 193 19.69 -5.41 -12.88
N MET A 194 18.90 -6.38 -12.39
CA MET A 194 19.21 -7.81 -12.50
C MET A 194 19.19 -8.27 -13.96
N PHE A 195 18.16 -7.92 -14.73
CA PHE A 195 18.11 -8.23 -16.16
C PHE A 195 19.15 -7.45 -16.96
N GLY A 196 19.45 -6.21 -16.58
CA GLY A 196 20.48 -5.37 -17.22
C GLY A 196 21.89 -5.97 -17.18
N VAL A 197 22.22 -6.88 -16.22
CA VAL A 197 23.50 -7.63 -16.21
C VAL A 197 23.65 -8.53 -17.44
N TYR A 198 22.53 -8.90 -18.06
CA TYR A 198 22.45 -9.78 -19.24
C TYR A 198 22.07 -9.00 -20.51
N ASP A 199 22.20 -7.67 -20.51
CA ASP A 199 21.77 -6.80 -21.61
C ASP A 199 20.30 -6.97 -22.01
N ALA A 200 19.45 -7.45 -21.09
CA ALA A 200 18.02 -7.61 -21.29
C ALA A 200 17.24 -6.41 -20.76
N GLY A 201 16.50 -5.75 -21.62
CA GLY A 201 15.64 -4.61 -21.28
C GLY A 201 14.29 -5.05 -20.74
N VAL A 202 13.79 -4.33 -19.72
CA VAL A 202 12.45 -4.53 -19.16
C VAL A 202 11.48 -3.56 -19.81
N ASN A 203 10.59 -4.07 -20.67
CA ASN A 203 9.54 -3.29 -21.35
C ASN A 203 8.39 -2.95 -20.41
N THR A 204 7.85 -3.94 -19.69
CA THR A 204 6.78 -3.75 -18.72
C THR A 204 7.10 -4.44 -17.41
N LEU A 205 6.57 -3.88 -16.30
CA LEU A 205 6.70 -4.47 -14.99
C LEU A 205 5.41 -4.25 -14.21
N ARG A 206 4.75 -5.34 -13.84
CA ARG A 206 3.51 -5.33 -13.07
C ARG A 206 3.67 -6.17 -11.80
N ARG A 207 3.43 -5.59 -10.63
CA ARG A 207 3.41 -6.35 -9.37
C ARG A 207 2.08 -7.06 -9.20
N LEU A 208 2.13 -8.38 -9.07
CA LEU A 208 0.98 -9.26 -8.94
C LEU A 208 0.59 -9.53 -7.50
N SER A 209 1.57 -9.61 -6.56
CA SER A 209 1.28 -9.91 -5.16
C SER A 209 2.27 -9.25 -4.19
N ILE A 210 1.86 -9.16 -2.93
CA ILE A 210 2.70 -8.82 -1.77
C ILE A 210 2.37 -9.86 -0.69
N GLY A 211 3.37 -10.63 -0.24
CA GLY A 211 3.16 -11.78 0.63
C GLY A 211 2.16 -12.75 0.02
N GLY A 212 1.31 -13.33 0.84
CA GLY A 212 0.23 -14.22 0.39
C GLY A 212 -0.96 -13.54 -0.28
N VAL A 213 -0.92 -12.21 -0.54
CA VAL A 213 -2.05 -11.45 -1.08
C VAL A 213 -1.85 -11.13 -2.55
N ALA A 214 -2.68 -11.70 -3.42
CA ALA A 214 -2.70 -11.36 -4.84
C ALA A 214 -3.48 -10.07 -5.11
N LEU A 215 -3.08 -9.35 -6.16
CA LEU A 215 -3.88 -8.24 -6.69
C LEU A 215 -5.23 -8.77 -7.16
N ASP A 216 -6.29 -8.10 -6.74
CA ASP A 216 -7.64 -8.38 -7.22
C ASP A 216 -7.76 -8.00 -8.71
N GLU A 217 -7.96 -8.99 -9.55
CA GLU A 217 -8.03 -8.81 -11.01
C GLU A 217 -9.29 -8.06 -11.46
N THR A 218 -10.28 -7.90 -10.60
CA THR A 218 -11.48 -7.11 -10.90
C THR A 218 -11.24 -5.61 -10.81
N LEU A 219 -10.16 -5.18 -10.16
CA LEU A 219 -9.78 -3.77 -10.05
C LEU A 219 -9.14 -3.29 -11.36
N ALA A 220 -9.78 -2.36 -12.04
CA ALA A 220 -9.17 -1.67 -13.17
C ALA A 220 -7.97 -0.80 -12.71
N PRO A 221 -7.07 -0.39 -13.64
CA PRO A 221 -5.98 0.52 -13.30
C PRO A 221 -6.48 1.82 -12.66
N GLY A 222 -5.99 2.14 -11.47
CA GLY A 222 -6.42 3.29 -10.65
C GLY A 222 -7.51 2.96 -9.65
N GLU A 223 -8.16 1.82 -9.75
CA GLU A 223 -9.15 1.37 -8.76
C GLU A 223 -8.49 0.73 -7.54
N TYR A 224 -9.22 0.77 -6.44
CA TYR A 224 -8.75 0.28 -5.15
C TYR A 224 -9.91 -0.24 -4.30
N ARG A 225 -9.57 -1.05 -3.33
CA ARG A 225 -10.45 -1.47 -2.23
C ARG A 225 -9.66 -1.68 -0.96
N GLU A 226 -10.35 -1.71 0.16
CA GLU A 226 -9.71 -2.17 1.40
C GLU A 226 -9.44 -3.68 1.34
N LEU A 227 -8.38 -4.10 2.05
CA LEU A 227 -8.11 -5.51 2.29
C LEU A 227 -9.11 -6.08 3.28
N THR A 228 -9.46 -7.34 3.10
CA THR A 228 -10.16 -8.13 4.12
C THR A 228 -9.22 -8.45 5.30
N GLU A 229 -9.79 -8.85 6.44
CA GLU A 229 -8.99 -9.26 7.60
C GLU A 229 -8.12 -10.50 7.31
N GLU A 230 -8.59 -11.41 6.46
CA GLU A 230 -7.87 -12.58 6.01
C GLU A 230 -6.66 -12.18 5.15
N GLU A 231 -6.87 -11.29 4.17
CA GLU A 231 -5.79 -10.75 3.33
C GLU A 231 -4.76 -10.01 4.17
N ARG A 232 -5.21 -9.19 5.13
CA ARG A 232 -4.30 -8.47 6.03
C ARG A 232 -3.35 -9.42 6.80
N LYS A 233 -3.86 -10.57 7.26
CA LYS A 233 -3.04 -11.60 7.93
C LYS A 233 -2.06 -12.28 6.99
N GLN A 234 -2.41 -12.39 5.71
CA GLN A 234 -1.57 -13.04 4.68
C GLN A 234 -0.46 -12.12 4.13
N LEU A 235 -0.49 -10.82 4.43
CA LEU A 235 0.56 -9.89 3.98
C LEU A 235 1.96 -10.21 4.52
N GLN A 236 2.05 -10.91 5.64
CA GLN A 236 3.32 -11.23 6.33
C GLN A 236 3.79 -12.67 6.11
N ASN A 237 3.07 -13.44 5.26
CA ASN A 237 3.38 -14.84 4.94
C ASN A 237 4.21 -14.95 3.66
#